data_81a3f72014880e3a39716504adb9d33a
#
_entry.id   81a3f72014880e3a39716504adb9d33a
#
_cell.length_a   1.000
_cell.length_b   1.000
_cell.length_c   1.000
_cell.angle_alpha   90.00
_cell.angle_beta   90.00
_cell.angle_gamma   90.00
#
_symmetry.space_group_name_H-M   'P 1'
#
loop_
_entity.id
_entity.type
_entity.pdbx_description
1 polymer ?
#
loop_
_entity_poly.entity_id
_entity_poly.type
_entity_poly.pdbx_seq_one_letter_code
_entity_poly.pdbx_strand_id
1 'polypeptide(L)'
;MTKTVKEIVSEIKAKMDQAGGLKHVYFVACGGSKAAIFPGLYLLQSEAKTFSATTYTSNEFVHATPKELDNRCVAVICSLKATPETVEAVKTANAAGAVTIAMTGSMETGMAKVGQYVVTYSNGDDQVYSDSNQANALRIGFELLKQFENYENYDKAMEAYAQIDKIVAEGKKKVLPIAQKWAETYKDEPVFYVLASGPN
;
A
#
# COMPACT_ATOMS: atom_id res chain seq x y z
N MET A 1 14.27 14.55 8.24
CA MET A 1 13.99 14.17 6.84
C MET A 1 13.13 12.91 6.83
N THR A 2 12.12 12.84 6.00
CA THR A 2 11.29 11.65 5.84
C THR A 2 12.10 10.62 5.06
N LYS A 3 12.16 9.37 5.55
CA LYS A 3 12.86 8.27 4.87
C LYS A 3 12.13 7.88 3.59
N THR A 4 12.88 7.55 2.56
CA THR A 4 12.33 6.94 1.34
C THR A 4 11.85 5.51 1.61
N VAL A 5 10.96 4.97 0.79
CA VAL A 5 10.50 3.57 0.89
C VAL A 5 11.69 2.59 0.84
N LYS A 6 12.69 2.89 0.00
CA LYS A 6 13.92 2.07 -0.10
C LYS A 6 14.69 2.03 1.22
N GLU A 7 14.89 3.18 1.87
CA GLU A 7 15.57 3.27 3.17
C GLU A 7 14.77 2.55 4.26
N ILE A 8 13.44 2.74 4.28
CA ILE A 8 12.54 2.04 5.21
C ILE A 8 12.70 0.52 5.06
N VAL A 9 12.60 0.00 3.84
CA VAL A 9 12.70 -1.45 3.60
C VAL A 9 14.11 -1.97 3.90
N SER A 10 15.16 -1.17 3.69
CA SER A 10 16.53 -1.54 4.06
C SER A 10 16.68 -1.71 5.58
N GLU A 11 16.09 -0.83 6.38
CA GLU A 11 16.08 -0.97 7.84
C GLU A 11 15.22 -2.15 8.30
N ILE A 12 14.09 -2.40 7.63
CA ILE A 12 13.27 -3.59 7.87
C ILE A 12 14.06 -4.86 7.58
N LYS A 13 14.79 -4.90 6.46
CA LYS A 13 15.66 -6.03 6.10
C LYS A 13 16.64 -6.35 7.22
N ALA A 14 17.33 -5.33 7.74
CA ALA A 14 18.28 -5.52 8.84
C ALA A 14 17.63 -6.08 10.11
N LYS A 15 16.41 -5.63 10.45
CA LYS A 15 15.63 -6.17 11.59
C LYS A 15 15.20 -7.62 11.33
N MET A 16 14.70 -7.92 10.14
CA MET A 16 14.24 -9.27 9.78
C MET A 16 15.40 -10.27 9.76
N ASP A 17 16.58 -9.87 9.29
CA ASP A 17 17.77 -10.74 9.33
C ASP A 17 18.14 -11.15 10.75
N GLN A 18 18.02 -10.24 11.71
CA GLN A 18 18.23 -10.51 13.12
C GLN A 18 17.14 -11.40 13.72
N ALA A 19 15.91 -11.34 13.19
CA ALA A 19 14.76 -12.11 13.63
C ALA A 19 14.67 -13.51 12.98
N GLY A 20 15.56 -13.85 12.04
CA GLY A 20 15.54 -15.15 11.34
C GLY A 20 14.79 -15.13 10.00
N GLY A 21 14.64 -13.95 9.39
CA GLY A 21 14.06 -13.74 8.07
C GLY A 21 12.62 -13.21 8.07
N LEU A 22 12.21 -12.61 6.95
CA LEU A 22 10.84 -12.18 6.73
C LEU A 22 9.95 -13.40 6.51
N LYS A 23 8.89 -13.52 7.29
CA LYS A 23 7.92 -14.63 7.22
C LYS A 23 6.65 -14.21 6.47
N HIS A 24 6.09 -13.05 6.81
CA HIS A 24 4.80 -12.64 6.30
C HIS A 24 4.63 -11.12 6.22
N VAL A 25 3.89 -10.66 5.21
CA VAL A 25 3.48 -9.25 5.05
C VAL A 25 1.96 -9.15 5.14
N TYR A 26 1.47 -8.39 6.12
CA TYR A 26 0.05 -8.09 6.30
C TYR A 26 -0.29 -6.75 5.69
N PHE A 27 -1.22 -6.71 4.75
CA PHE A 27 -1.82 -5.48 4.24
C PHE A 27 -3.14 -5.22 4.97
N VAL A 28 -3.20 -4.11 5.72
CA VAL A 28 -4.34 -3.82 6.59
C VAL A 28 -4.94 -2.45 6.25
N ALA A 29 -6.21 -2.44 5.88
CA ALA A 29 -6.94 -1.20 5.59
C ALA A 29 -8.45 -1.46 5.50
N CYS A 30 -9.25 -0.41 5.36
CA CYS A 30 -10.70 -0.51 5.13
C CYS A 30 -11.11 0.23 3.86
N GLY A 31 -12.21 -0.19 3.24
CA GLY A 31 -12.85 0.49 2.12
C GLY A 31 -11.89 0.82 0.97
N GLY A 32 -11.90 2.06 0.51
CA GLY A 32 -11.06 2.54 -0.59
C GLY A 32 -9.57 2.40 -0.33
N SER A 33 -9.10 2.56 0.91
CA SER A 33 -7.69 2.33 1.25
C SER A 33 -7.29 0.87 1.08
N LYS A 34 -8.19 -0.10 1.37
CA LYS A 34 -7.93 -1.52 1.16
C LYS A 34 -7.81 -1.83 -0.34
N ALA A 35 -8.70 -1.28 -1.17
CA ALA A 35 -8.60 -1.40 -2.62
C ALA A 35 -7.31 -0.77 -3.16
N ALA A 36 -6.91 0.36 -2.63
CA ALA A 36 -5.72 1.08 -3.06
C ALA A 36 -4.40 0.33 -2.79
N ILE A 37 -4.28 -0.40 -1.68
CA ILE A 37 -3.08 -1.18 -1.37
C ILE A 37 -3.07 -2.59 -1.99
N PHE A 38 -4.19 -2.99 -2.63
CA PHE A 38 -4.34 -4.31 -3.25
C PHE A 38 -3.28 -4.61 -4.33
N PRO A 39 -2.85 -3.66 -5.20
CA PRO A 39 -1.79 -3.94 -6.16
C PRO A 39 -0.46 -4.39 -5.53
N GLY A 40 -0.07 -3.81 -4.39
CA GLY A 40 1.11 -4.24 -3.64
C GLY A 40 0.97 -5.64 -3.05
N LEU A 41 -0.21 -5.96 -2.50
CA LEU A 41 -0.54 -7.31 -2.05
C LEU A 41 -0.47 -8.33 -3.19
N TYR A 42 -1.14 -8.02 -4.31
CA TYR A 42 -1.18 -8.91 -5.47
C TYR A 42 0.23 -9.19 -6.03
N LEU A 43 1.06 -8.15 -6.11
CA LEU A 43 2.47 -8.31 -6.51
C LEU A 43 3.19 -9.31 -5.61
N LEU A 44 3.08 -9.17 -4.29
CA LEU A 44 3.75 -10.10 -3.37
C LEU A 44 3.18 -11.51 -3.43
N GLN A 45 1.86 -11.65 -3.58
CA GLN A 45 1.22 -12.97 -3.73
C GLN A 45 1.63 -13.68 -5.01
N SER A 46 1.91 -12.93 -6.09
CA SER A 46 2.31 -13.49 -7.38
C SER A 46 3.79 -13.80 -7.49
N GLU A 47 4.65 -13.00 -6.86
CA GLU A 47 6.08 -13.00 -7.13
C GLU A 47 6.95 -13.48 -5.95
N ALA A 48 6.48 -13.35 -4.69
CA ALA A 48 7.27 -13.74 -3.53
C ALA A 48 7.38 -15.27 -3.40
N LYS A 49 8.60 -15.74 -3.11
CA LYS A 49 8.96 -17.16 -3.01
C LYS A 49 9.32 -17.59 -1.59
N THR A 50 9.85 -16.67 -0.79
CA THR A 50 10.41 -16.96 0.55
C THR A 50 9.54 -16.45 1.69
N PHE A 51 8.58 -15.59 1.40
CA PHE A 51 7.60 -15.09 2.36
C PHE A 51 6.22 -15.00 1.69
N SER A 52 5.18 -14.84 2.49
CA SER A 52 3.80 -14.75 1.99
C SER A 52 3.16 -13.38 2.31
N ALA A 53 2.02 -13.07 1.67
CA ALA A 53 1.28 -11.85 1.93
C ALA A 53 -0.23 -12.11 1.98
N THR A 54 -0.91 -11.44 2.93
CA THR A 54 -2.38 -11.48 3.07
C THR A 54 -2.95 -10.10 3.37
N THR A 55 -4.27 -9.97 3.29
CA THR A 55 -4.96 -8.72 3.64
C THR A 55 -6.04 -8.94 4.70
N TYR A 56 -6.21 -7.93 5.54
CA TYR A 56 -7.26 -7.85 6.56
C TYR A 56 -7.97 -6.49 6.48
N THR A 57 -9.20 -6.43 6.94
CA THR A 57 -9.76 -5.14 7.35
C THR A 57 -9.17 -4.77 8.72
N SER A 58 -9.17 -3.45 9.04
CA SER A 58 -8.60 -3.00 10.32
C SER A 58 -9.27 -3.67 11.52
N ASN A 59 -10.60 -3.81 11.50
CA ASN A 59 -11.34 -4.47 12.59
C ASN A 59 -11.07 -5.97 12.67
N GLU A 60 -11.01 -6.67 11.55
CA GLU A 60 -10.61 -8.08 11.53
C GLU A 60 -9.22 -8.25 12.15
N PHE A 61 -8.26 -7.41 11.76
CA PHE A 61 -6.89 -7.49 12.25
C PHE A 61 -6.79 -7.26 13.76
N VAL A 62 -7.60 -6.34 14.30
CA VAL A 62 -7.65 -6.05 15.75
C VAL A 62 -8.37 -7.13 16.54
N HIS A 63 -9.55 -7.55 16.08
CA HIS A 63 -10.43 -8.44 16.87
C HIS A 63 -10.20 -9.93 16.59
N ALA A 64 -9.58 -10.27 15.47
CA ALA A 64 -9.16 -11.61 15.09
C ALA A 64 -7.68 -11.60 14.68
N THR A 65 -6.83 -11.04 15.53
CA THR A 65 -5.39 -10.90 15.29
C THR A 65 -4.79 -12.23 14.84
N PRO A 66 -4.05 -12.27 13.71
CA PRO A 66 -3.44 -13.50 13.22
C PRO A 66 -2.51 -14.09 14.28
N LYS A 67 -2.70 -15.39 14.61
CA LYS A 67 -1.89 -16.07 15.62
C LYS A 67 -0.40 -16.16 15.27
N GLU A 68 -0.10 -16.01 13.98
CA GLU A 68 1.26 -16.07 13.46
C GLU A 68 1.95 -14.70 13.40
N LEU A 69 1.27 -13.63 13.81
CA LEU A 69 1.82 -12.28 13.84
C LEU A 69 2.91 -12.20 14.91
N ASP A 70 4.15 -11.98 14.47
CA ASP A 70 5.34 -11.94 15.33
C ASP A 70 6.40 -10.95 14.78
N ASN A 71 7.58 -10.96 15.38
CA ASN A 71 8.70 -10.08 15.01
C ASN A 71 9.32 -10.37 13.62
N ARG A 72 8.89 -11.41 12.93
CA ARG A 72 9.27 -11.73 11.54
C ARG A 72 8.20 -11.30 10.53
N CYS A 73 7.25 -10.50 10.97
CA CYS A 73 6.16 -10.00 10.13
C CYS A 73 6.30 -8.49 9.91
N VAL A 74 5.85 -8.05 8.73
CA VAL A 74 5.66 -6.63 8.39
C VAL A 74 4.17 -6.37 8.25
N ALA A 75 3.66 -5.32 8.88
CA ALA A 75 2.29 -4.85 8.71
C ALA A 75 2.28 -3.50 7.96
N VAL A 76 1.81 -3.50 6.73
CA VAL A 76 1.56 -2.31 5.91
C VAL A 76 0.12 -1.88 6.13
N ILE A 77 -0.08 -0.80 6.87
CA ILE A 77 -1.39 -0.35 7.34
C ILE A 77 -1.72 0.99 6.70
N CYS A 78 -2.85 1.09 5.98
CA CYS A 78 -3.19 2.26 5.18
C CYS A 78 -4.51 2.92 5.58
N SER A 79 -4.46 4.22 5.83
CA SER A 79 -5.63 5.08 5.98
C SER A 79 -5.27 6.54 5.76
N LEU A 80 -6.01 7.23 4.88
CA LEU A 80 -5.76 8.64 4.58
C LEU A 80 -5.83 9.54 5.83
N LYS A 81 -6.87 9.35 6.64
CA LYS A 81 -7.17 10.18 7.82
C LYS A 81 -6.92 9.47 9.15
N ALA A 82 -6.38 8.23 9.11
CA ALA A 82 -6.12 7.43 10.31
C ALA A 82 -7.36 7.26 11.21
N THR A 83 -8.34 6.50 10.74
CA THR A 83 -9.51 6.17 11.57
C THR A 83 -9.10 5.41 12.84
N PRO A 84 -9.87 5.50 13.93
CA PRO A 84 -9.52 4.88 15.21
C PRO A 84 -9.14 3.40 15.10
N GLU A 85 -9.90 2.64 14.31
CA GLU A 85 -9.67 1.20 14.09
C GLU A 85 -8.33 0.93 13.39
N THR A 86 -7.92 1.85 12.50
CA THR A 86 -6.65 1.70 11.78
C THR A 86 -5.47 2.09 12.66
N VAL A 87 -5.63 3.08 13.54
CA VAL A 87 -4.63 3.40 14.58
C VAL A 87 -4.45 2.21 15.52
N GLU A 88 -5.56 1.57 15.93
CA GLU A 88 -5.51 0.40 16.80
C GLU A 88 -4.85 -0.80 16.13
N ALA A 89 -5.06 -0.99 14.83
CA ALA A 89 -4.35 -2.02 14.05
C ALA A 89 -2.83 -1.82 14.07
N VAL A 90 -2.33 -0.56 13.99
CA VAL A 90 -0.89 -0.29 14.13
C VAL A 90 -0.39 -0.66 15.52
N LYS A 91 -1.13 -0.31 16.58
CA LYS A 91 -0.76 -0.66 17.97
C LYS A 91 -0.77 -2.17 18.19
N THR A 92 -1.78 -2.88 17.67
CA THR A 92 -1.89 -4.33 17.72
C THR A 92 -0.68 -5.00 17.06
N ALA A 93 -0.29 -4.56 15.88
CA ALA A 93 0.90 -5.07 15.19
C ALA A 93 2.18 -4.81 15.98
N ASN A 94 2.34 -3.60 16.51
CA ASN A 94 3.50 -3.25 17.36
C ASN A 94 3.55 -4.11 18.63
N ALA A 95 2.43 -4.33 19.30
CA ALA A 95 2.35 -5.14 20.51
C ALA A 95 2.72 -6.61 20.26
N ALA A 96 2.42 -7.13 19.06
CA ALA A 96 2.82 -8.48 18.63
C ALA A 96 4.30 -8.55 18.19
N GLY A 97 5.03 -7.44 18.19
CA GLY A 97 6.43 -7.37 17.78
C GLY A 97 6.65 -7.20 16.27
N ALA A 98 5.60 -7.14 15.45
CA ALA A 98 5.71 -6.93 14.03
C ALA A 98 6.25 -5.54 13.69
N VAL A 99 6.94 -5.41 12.56
CA VAL A 99 7.38 -4.11 12.06
C VAL A 99 6.24 -3.45 11.30
N THR A 100 5.93 -2.19 11.64
CA THR A 100 4.80 -1.46 11.05
C THR A 100 5.25 -0.38 10.07
N ILE A 101 4.58 -0.32 8.92
CA ILE A 101 4.63 0.79 7.95
C ILE A 101 3.24 1.43 7.93
N ALA A 102 3.12 2.62 8.50
CA ALA A 102 1.90 3.40 8.47
C ALA A 102 1.85 4.24 7.19
N MET A 103 0.97 3.88 6.25
CA MET A 103 0.70 4.66 5.04
C MET A 103 -0.46 5.62 5.31
N THR A 104 -0.22 6.93 5.24
CA THR A 104 -1.22 7.93 5.65
C THR A 104 -1.08 9.25 4.90
N GLY A 105 -2.08 10.12 4.95
CA GLY A 105 -2.08 11.39 4.22
C GLY A 105 -1.16 12.47 4.79
N SER A 106 -0.77 12.37 6.07
CA SER A 106 0.16 13.33 6.68
C SER A 106 0.85 12.76 7.92
N MET A 107 1.95 13.41 8.32
CA MET A 107 2.71 13.08 9.54
C MET A 107 1.96 13.41 10.83
N GLU A 108 0.88 14.21 10.76
CA GLU A 108 0.09 14.64 11.92
C GLU A 108 -0.98 13.62 12.34
N THR A 109 -1.20 12.59 11.53
CA THR A 109 -2.24 11.58 11.82
C THR A 109 -1.88 10.70 13.02
N GLY A 110 -2.92 10.12 13.64
CA GLY A 110 -2.73 9.18 14.74
C GLY A 110 -1.88 7.96 14.38
N MET A 111 -1.99 7.48 13.13
CA MET A 111 -1.16 6.38 12.63
C MET A 111 0.32 6.76 12.54
N ALA A 112 0.62 7.97 12.06
CA ALA A 112 2.00 8.43 11.95
C ALA A 112 2.69 8.55 13.32
N LYS A 113 1.92 8.84 14.37
CA LYS A 113 2.43 8.97 15.75
C LYS A 113 2.77 7.63 16.42
N VAL A 114 2.16 6.53 15.96
CA VAL A 114 2.33 5.21 16.57
C VAL A 114 3.03 4.20 15.65
N GLY A 115 3.13 4.48 14.36
CA GLY A 115 3.83 3.62 13.40
C GLY A 115 5.35 3.68 13.57
N GLN A 116 6.03 2.55 13.39
CA GLN A 116 7.51 2.51 13.42
C GLN A 116 8.10 3.22 12.20
N TYR A 117 7.47 3.05 11.05
CA TYR A 117 7.79 3.76 9.82
C TYR A 117 6.54 4.41 9.26
N VAL A 118 6.72 5.56 8.61
CA VAL A 118 5.62 6.32 8.02
C VAL A 118 5.92 6.59 6.55
N VAL A 119 4.94 6.30 5.71
CA VAL A 119 4.92 6.68 4.29
C VAL A 119 3.72 7.57 4.08
N THR A 120 3.97 8.86 3.85
CA THR A 120 2.90 9.77 3.42
C THR A 120 2.69 9.65 1.92
N TYR A 121 1.48 9.93 1.45
CA TYR A 121 1.15 9.85 0.05
C TYR A 121 0.28 11.02 -0.42
N SER A 122 0.44 11.36 -1.69
CA SER A 122 -0.34 12.40 -2.37
C SER A 122 -1.77 11.94 -2.63
N ASN A 123 -2.72 12.84 -2.45
CA ASN A 123 -4.15 12.60 -2.72
C ASN A 123 -4.86 13.92 -3.10
N GLY A 124 -6.09 13.81 -3.65
CA GLY A 124 -6.89 14.97 -4.05
C GLY A 124 -6.69 15.35 -5.52
N ASP A 125 -7.12 16.55 -5.87
CA ASP A 125 -7.19 17.01 -7.28
C ASP A 125 -5.80 17.20 -7.90
N ASP A 126 -4.83 17.66 -7.09
CA ASP A 126 -3.43 17.85 -7.49
C ASP A 126 -2.55 16.63 -7.19
N GLN A 127 -3.15 15.44 -7.19
CA GLN A 127 -2.45 14.21 -6.87
C GLN A 127 -1.26 13.95 -7.81
N VAL A 128 -0.10 13.70 -7.21
CA VAL A 128 1.06 13.09 -7.88
C VAL A 128 0.88 11.58 -7.87
N TYR A 129 0.65 10.97 -9.03
CA TYR A 129 0.28 9.55 -9.11
C TYR A 129 1.41 8.61 -8.74
N SER A 130 2.66 8.97 -9.03
CA SER A 130 3.84 8.22 -8.57
C SER A 130 4.04 8.25 -7.06
N ASP A 131 3.33 9.14 -6.34
CA ASP A 131 3.29 9.24 -4.89
C ASP A 131 1.89 8.93 -4.30
N SER A 132 1.03 8.26 -5.07
CA SER A 132 -0.26 7.79 -4.56
C SER A 132 -0.11 6.62 -3.59
N ASN A 133 -1.18 6.30 -2.87
CA ASN A 133 -1.19 5.12 -2.00
C ASN A 133 -1.02 3.81 -2.80
N GLN A 134 -1.61 3.69 -4.00
CA GLN A 134 -1.41 2.55 -4.90
C GLN A 134 0.06 2.41 -5.30
N ALA A 135 0.66 3.51 -5.76
CA ALA A 135 2.04 3.53 -6.20
C ALA A 135 3.01 3.22 -5.05
N ASN A 136 2.78 3.79 -3.86
CA ASN A 136 3.60 3.50 -2.69
C ASN A 136 3.45 2.06 -2.20
N ALA A 137 2.24 1.46 -2.26
CA ALA A 137 2.03 0.05 -1.94
C ALA A 137 2.80 -0.88 -2.88
N LEU A 138 2.75 -0.60 -4.20
CA LEU A 138 3.57 -1.30 -5.21
C LEU A 138 5.06 -1.13 -4.94
N ARG A 139 5.51 0.09 -4.64
CA ARG A 139 6.92 0.37 -4.37
C ARG A 139 7.42 -0.37 -3.14
N ILE A 140 6.63 -0.43 -2.06
CA ILE A 140 6.94 -1.26 -0.89
C ILE A 140 7.10 -2.72 -1.31
N GLY A 141 6.18 -3.25 -2.13
CA GLY A 141 6.24 -4.60 -2.64
C GLY A 141 7.51 -4.87 -3.45
N PHE A 142 7.86 -4.00 -4.40
CA PHE A 142 9.07 -4.14 -5.20
C PHE A 142 10.35 -4.03 -4.37
N GLU A 143 10.41 -3.13 -3.38
CA GLU A 143 11.56 -3.02 -2.49
C GLU A 143 11.72 -4.26 -1.60
N LEU A 144 10.62 -4.82 -1.09
CA LEU A 144 10.64 -6.08 -0.34
C LEU A 144 11.17 -7.22 -1.22
N LEU A 145 10.63 -7.41 -2.42
CA LEU A 145 11.10 -8.43 -3.35
C LEU A 145 12.57 -8.24 -3.72
N LYS A 146 13.02 -6.99 -3.98
CA LYS A 146 14.41 -6.70 -4.30
C LYS A 146 15.37 -7.08 -3.19
N GLN A 147 15.05 -6.67 -1.97
CA GLN A 147 15.97 -6.78 -0.84
C GLN A 147 15.96 -8.18 -0.19
N PHE A 148 14.84 -8.89 -0.23
CA PHE A 148 14.75 -10.24 0.34
C PHE A 148 15.00 -11.36 -0.66
N GLU A 149 14.71 -11.13 -1.96
CA GLU A 149 14.76 -12.19 -2.98
C GLU A 149 15.58 -11.82 -4.22
N ASN A 150 16.19 -10.63 -4.24
CA ASN A 150 16.93 -10.11 -5.40
C ASN A 150 16.13 -10.16 -6.71
N TYR A 151 14.86 -9.68 -6.65
CA TYR A 151 13.89 -9.73 -7.74
C TYR A 151 14.45 -9.23 -9.07
N GLU A 152 14.41 -10.08 -10.10
CA GLU A 152 15.06 -9.85 -11.39
C GLU A 152 14.46 -8.72 -12.21
N ASN A 153 13.13 -8.49 -12.09
CA ASN A 153 12.43 -7.44 -12.82
C ASN A 153 12.40 -6.09 -12.10
N TYR A 154 13.15 -5.93 -11.00
CA TYR A 154 13.13 -4.71 -10.19
C TYR A 154 13.49 -3.45 -11.00
N ASP A 155 14.59 -3.48 -11.76
CA ASP A 155 15.05 -2.30 -12.50
C ASP A 155 14.03 -1.88 -13.57
N LYS A 156 13.46 -2.86 -14.29
CA LYS A 156 12.38 -2.64 -15.26
C LYS A 156 11.12 -2.05 -14.60
N ALA A 157 10.78 -2.52 -13.40
CA ALA A 157 9.67 -1.96 -12.62
C ALA A 157 9.93 -0.50 -12.23
N MET A 158 11.16 -0.16 -11.82
CA MET A 158 11.52 1.22 -11.48
C MET A 158 11.54 2.16 -12.69
N GLU A 159 11.95 1.68 -13.86
CA GLU A 159 11.83 2.42 -15.13
C GLU A 159 10.36 2.72 -15.46
N ALA A 160 9.47 1.73 -15.32
CA ALA A 160 8.04 1.92 -15.52
C ALA A 160 7.44 2.89 -14.48
N TYR A 161 7.86 2.77 -13.22
CA TYR A 161 7.44 3.63 -12.13
C TYR A 161 7.77 5.10 -12.38
N ALA A 162 8.95 5.40 -12.91
CA ALA A 162 9.38 6.76 -13.25
C ALA A 162 8.51 7.42 -14.33
N GLN A 163 7.69 6.66 -15.06
CA GLN A 163 6.83 7.15 -16.14
C GLN A 163 5.35 7.30 -15.72
N ILE A 164 4.97 6.90 -14.50
CA ILE A 164 3.55 6.85 -14.08
C ILE A 164 2.85 8.20 -14.31
N ASP A 165 3.41 9.31 -13.82
CA ASP A 165 2.77 10.62 -13.92
C ASP A 165 2.57 11.05 -15.37
N LYS A 166 3.55 10.79 -16.23
CA LYS A 166 3.45 11.06 -17.69
C LYS A 166 2.36 10.21 -18.33
N ILE A 167 2.34 8.90 -18.06
CA ILE A 167 1.35 7.96 -18.60
C ILE A 167 -0.07 8.37 -18.18
N VAL A 168 -0.25 8.73 -16.92
CA VAL A 168 -1.56 9.17 -16.41
C VAL A 168 -1.98 10.51 -17.06
N ALA A 169 -1.07 11.47 -17.17
CA ALA A 169 -1.37 12.76 -17.81
C ALA A 169 -1.78 12.59 -19.28
N GLU A 170 -1.07 11.74 -20.04
CA GLU A 170 -1.41 11.43 -21.42
C GLU A 170 -2.72 10.63 -21.52
N GLY A 171 -2.94 9.66 -20.64
CA GLY A 171 -4.16 8.88 -20.54
C GLY A 171 -5.38 9.76 -20.27
N LYS A 172 -5.29 10.67 -19.31
CA LYS A 172 -6.35 11.64 -19.01
C LYS A 172 -6.75 12.47 -20.24
N LYS A 173 -5.79 12.98 -20.98
CA LYS A 173 -6.06 13.76 -22.20
C LYS A 173 -6.85 12.95 -23.24
N LYS A 174 -6.52 11.66 -23.41
CA LYS A 174 -7.20 10.77 -24.36
C LYS A 174 -8.61 10.38 -23.90
N VAL A 175 -8.78 10.15 -22.60
CA VAL A 175 -10.05 9.63 -22.04
C VAL A 175 -11.05 10.75 -21.76
N LEU A 176 -10.60 11.96 -21.46
CA LEU A 176 -11.48 13.08 -21.04
C LEU A 176 -12.65 13.35 -22.01
N PRO A 177 -12.45 13.43 -23.34
CA PRO A 177 -13.59 13.67 -24.26
C PRO A 177 -14.62 12.53 -24.24
N ILE A 178 -14.14 11.28 -24.05
CA ILE A 178 -15.01 10.10 -23.99
C ILE A 178 -15.80 10.13 -22.67
N ALA A 179 -15.12 10.44 -21.57
CA ALA A 179 -15.75 10.54 -20.24
C ALA A 179 -16.79 11.66 -20.19
N GLN A 180 -16.49 12.82 -20.79
CA GLN A 180 -17.44 13.93 -20.87
C GLN A 180 -18.70 13.56 -21.68
N LYS A 181 -18.54 12.93 -22.84
CA LYS A 181 -19.66 12.44 -23.64
C LYS A 181 -20.50 11.42 -22.88
N TRP A 182 -19.84 10.48 -22.18
CA TRP A 182 -20.52 9.50 -21.36
C TRP A 182 -21.31 10.16 -20.22
N ALA A 183 -20.66 11.05 -19.48
CA ALA A 183 -21.29 11.79 -18.39
C ALA A 183 -22.51 12.59 -18.87
N GLU A 184 -22.43 13.27 -20.01
CA GLU A 184 -23.56 14.01 -20.57
C GLU A 184 -24.70 13.10 -21.01
N THR A 185 -24.37 11.89 -21.55
CA THR A 185 -25.37 10.92 -21.98
C THR A 185 -26.19 10.35 -20.82
N TYR A 186 -25.54 10.16 -19.68
CA TYR A 186 -26.11 9.43 -18.55
C TYR A 186 -26.29 10.27 -17.28
N LYS A 187 -26.17 11.59 -17.35
CA LYS A 187 -26.23 12.51 -16.20
C LYS A 187 -27.51 12.42 -15.37
N ASP A 188 -28.61 12.00 -16.00
CA ASP A 188 -29.93 11.90 -15.35
C ASP A 188 -30.22 10.50 -14.80
N GLU A 189 -29.30 9.54 -14.95
CA GLU A 189 -29.47 8.20 -14.39
C GLU A 189 -29.31 8.22 -12.86
N PRO A 190 -30.27 7.63 -12.13
CA PRO A 190 -30.29 7.72 -10.66
C PRO A 190 -29.21 6.88 -9.97
N VAL A 191 -28.69 5.85 -10.65
CA VAL A 191 -27.73 4.91 -10.07
C VAL A 191 -26.79 4.37 -11.14
N PHE A 192 -25.51 4.25 -10.79
CA PHE A 192 -24.50 3.57 -11.60
C PHE A 192 -23.91 2.40 -10.81
N TYR A 193 -23.80 1.25 -11.45
CA TYR A 193 -23.08 0.10 -10.94
C TYR A 193 -21.76 -0.02 -11.68
N VAL A 194 -20.66 0.09 -10.96
CA VAL A 194 -19.32 -0.13 -11.49
C VAL A 194 -18.85 -1.52 -11.05
N LEU A 195 -18.67 -2.40 -12.01
CA LEU A 195 -18.21 -3.77 -11.78
C LEU A 195 -16.77 -3.88 -12.27
N ALA A 196 -15.90 -4.40 -11.40
CA ALA A 196 -14.49 -4.63 -11.72
C ALA A 196 -13.99 -5.90 -11.06
N SER A 197 -12.90 -6.46 -11.57
CA SER A 197 -12.22 -7.61 -10.99
C SER A 197 -10.70 -7.48 -11.15
N GLY A 198 -9.95 -8.13 -10.26
CA GLY A 198 -8.50 -8.12 -10.28
C GLY A 198 -7.89 -6.82 -9.71
N PRO A 199 -6.58 -6.62 -9.92
CA PRO A 199 -5.83 -5.47 -9.40
C PRO A 199 -5.96 -4.20 -10.25
N ASN A 200 -6.87 -4.17 -11.20
CA ASN A 200 -7.09 -3.08 -12.16
C ASN A 200 -7.82 -1.89 -11.55
#